data_d4a8abe09e22b2ae31e2f70b3b735f19
#
_entry.id   d4a8abe09e22b2ae31e2f70b3b735f19
#
_cell.length_a   1.000
_cell.length_b   1.000
_cell.length_c   1.000
_cell.angle_alpha   90.00
_cell.angle_beta   90.00
_cell.angle_gamma   90.00
#
_symmetry.space_group_name_H-M   'P 1'
#
loop_
_entity.id
_entity.type
_entity.pdbx_description
1 polymer ?
#
loop_
_entity_poly.entity_id
_entity_poly.type
_entity_poly.pdbx_seq_one_letter_code
_entity_poly.pdbx_strand_id
1 'polypeptide(L)'
;MMKKKILAIQGSSLKKINTNTDTTVFLALEAQRRGYQIYYFEPQDLSFLSGKVTAKCFDLTFFKNKKKFYKINKKLDFNLIKAKIILIRNEPPFDQQYINSTFILEHIAKKVKIIKRSNSRKNWNHK
;
A
#
# COMPACT_ATOMS: atom_id res chain seq x y z
N MET A 1 10.90 -21.45 -10.97
CA MET A 1 10.11 -20.31 -11.28
C MET A 1 10.33 -19.20 -10.32
N MET A 2 10.55 -18.00 -10.83
CA MET A 2 10.85 -16.90 -9.94
C MET A 2 9.59 -16.34 -9.34
N LYS A 3 9.65 -16.07 -8.06
CA LYS A 3 8.54 -15.41 -7.41
C LYS A 3 8.59 -13.96 -7.76
N LYS A 4 7.45 -13.38 -8.07
CA LYS A 4 7.40 -11.95 -8.29
C LYS A 4 7.48 -11.23 -6.97
N LYS A 5 8.16 -10.11 -6.96
CA LYS A 5 8.21 -9.26 -5.80
C LYS A 5 6.97 -8.37 -5.81
N ILE A 6 6.25 -8.35 -4.71
CA ILE A 6 5.02 -7.59 -4.62
C ILE A 6 5.17 -6.47 -3.61
N LEU A 7 4.87 -5.25 -4.04
CA LEU A 7 4.74 -4.12 -3.17
C LEU A 7 3.25 -3.87 -2.99
N ALA A 8 2.76 -4.04 -1.76
CA ALA A 8 1.37 -3.77 -1.46
C ALA A 8 1.29 -2.36 -0.88
N ILE A 9 0.44 -1.52 -1.44
CA ILE A 9 0.29 -0.14 -1.00
C ILE A 9 -1.10 0.05 -0.42
N GLN A 10 -1.16 0.50 0.83
CA GLN A 10 -2.40 0.91 1.44
C GLN A 10 -2.49 2.41 1.35
N GLY A 11 -3.51 2.91 0.70
CA GLY A 11 -3.63 4.34 0.50
C GLY A 11 -5.07 4.79 0.43
N SER A 12 -5.25 6.05 0.11
CA SER A 12 -6.56 6.63 -0.09
C SER A 12 -7.07 6.26 -1.47
N SER A 13 -8.32 6.62 -1.76
CA SER A 13 -8.88 6.34 -3.08
C SER A 13 -7.96 6.86 -4.17
N LEU A 14 -7.78 6.06 -5.21
CA LEU A 14 -6.95 6.46 -6.34
C LEU A 14 -7.41 7.76 -6.96
N LYS A 15 -8.70 8.04 -6.88
CA LYS A 15 -9.24 9.27 -7.43
C LYS A 15 -8.79 10.51 -6.68
N LYS A 16 -8.31 10.34 -5.46
CA LYS A 16 -7.88 11.47 -4.64
C LYS A 16 -6.38 11.73 -4.74
N ILE A 17 -5.65 10.93 -5.47
CA ILE A 17 -4.22 11.11 -5.58
C ILE A 17 -3.91 12.31 -6.45
N ASN A 18 -3.07 13.20 -5.92
CA ASN A 18 -2.59 14.36 -6.67
C ASN A 18 -1.21 14.02 -7.23
N THR A 19 -1.12 13.81 -8.52
CA THR A 19 0.13 13.34 -9.13
C THR A 19 1.26 14.37 -9.05
N ASN A 20 0.94 15.62 -8.77
CA ASN A 20 1.99 16.63 -8.64
C ASN A 20 2.64 16.64 -7.26
N THR A 21 1.92 16.21 -6.24
CA THR A 21 2.41 16.29 -4.87
C THR A 21 2.50 14.97 -4.16
N ASP A 22 1.83 13.93 -4.65
CA ASP A 22 1.78 12.65 -3.97
C ASP A 22 2.96 11.78 -4.39
N THR A 23 3.82 11.47 -3.43
CA THR A 23 4.99 10.66 -3.70
C THR A 23 4.66 9.20 -3.92
N THR A 24 3.41 8.78 -3.70
CA THR A 24 3.02 7.38 -3.92
C THR A 24 3.26 6.96 -5.36
N VAL A 25 2.90 7.82 -6.32
CA VAL A 25 3.11 7.50 -7.72
C VAL A 25 4.59 7.35 -8.03
N PHE A 26 5.40 8.26 -7.49
CA PHE A 26 6.84 8.19 -7.69
C PHE A 26 7.43 6.89 -7.13
N LEU A 27 7.00 6.52 -5.92
CA LEU A 27 7.49 5.31 -5.30
C LEU A 27 7.04 4.06 -6.06
N ALA A 28 5.82 4.07 -6.57
CA ALA A 28 5.31 2.94 -7.35
C ALA A 28 6.09 2.79 -8.65
N LEU A 29 6.38 3.90 -9.32
CA LEU A 29 7.15 3.86 -10.54
C LEU A 29 8.56 3.32 -10.30
N GLU A 30 9.18 3.76 -9.21
CA GLU A 30 10.51 3.28 -8.89
C GLU A 30 10.50 1.79 -8.54
N ALA A 31 9.48 1.33 -7.84
CA ALA A 31 9.37 -0.08 -7.51
C ALA A 31 9.18 -0.92 -8.78
N GLN A 32 8.37 -0.43 -9.70
CA GLN A 32 8.17 -1.14 -10.96
C GLN A 32 9.47 -1.25 -11.75
N ARG A 33 10.25 -0.18 -11.74
CA ARG A 33 11.54 -0.19 -12.42
C ARG A 33 12.44 -1.28 -11.84
N ARG A 34 12.27 -1.59 -10.57
CA ARG A 34 13.06 -2.62 -9.89
C ARG A 34 12.42 -4.00 -9.94
N GLY A 35 11.36 -4.15 -10.73
CA GLY A 35 10.75 -5.46 -10.92
C GLY A 35 9.61 -5.81 -10.00
N TYR A 36 9.13 -4.85 -9.22
CA TYR A 36 8.01 -5.11 -8.34
C TYR A 36 6.69 -5.02 -9.09
N GLN A 37 5.75 -5.84 -8.65
CA GLN A 37 4.36 -5.74 -9.07
C GLN A 37 3.64 -4.97 -7.98
N ILE A 38 2.73 -4.06 -8.34
CA ILE A 38 2.08 -3.17 -7.38
C ILE A 38 0.65 -3.63 -7.13
N TYR A 39 0.31 -3.90 -5.87
CA TYR A 39 -1.04 -4.21 -5.46
C TYR A 39 -1.50 -3.09 -4.54
N TYR A 40 -2.63 -2.49 -4.86
CA TYR A 40 -3.12 -1.30 -4.15
C TYR A 40 -4.46 -1.61 -3.48
N PHE A 41 -4.62 -1.16 -2.25
CA PHE A 41 -5.86 -1.36 -1.52
C PHE A 41 -6.10 -0.19 -0.56
N GLU A 42 -7.33 -0.08 -0.08
CA GLU A 42 -7.68 0.92 0.92
C GLU A 42 -7.88 0.25 2.26
N PRO A 43 -7.85 1.00 3.37
CA PRO A 43 -7.95 0.37 4.70
C PRO A 43 -9.17 -0.52 4.88
N GLN A 44 -10.32 -0.12 4.33
CA GLN A 44 -11.54 -0.92 4.49
C GLN A 44 -11.52 -2.23 3.72
N ASP A 45 -10.55 -2.39 2.83
CA ASP A 45 -10.42 -3.61 2.05
C ASP A 45 -9.71 -4.73 2.80
N LEU A 46 -9.15 -4.41 3.98
CA LEU A 46 -8.47 -5.42 4.78
C LEU A 46 -9.44 -6.32 5.53
N SER A 47 -9.08 -7.57 5.65
CA SER A 47 -9.83 -8.54 6.45
C SER A 47 -8.88 -9.39 7.26
N PHE A 48 -9.29 -9.75 8.45
CA PHE A 48 -8.54 -10.68 9.28
C PHE A 48 -9.47 -11.83 9.63
N LEU A 49 -9.16 -13.00 9.11
CA LEU A 49 -10.02 -14.14 9.31
C LEU A 49 -9.17 -15.40 9.38
N SER A 50 -9.42 -16.21 10.40
CA SER A 50 -8.72 -17.49 10.60
C SER A 50 -7.19 -17.31 10.59
N GLY A 51 -6.72 -16.25 11.24
CA GLY A 51 -5.28 -15.99 11.34
C GLY A 51 -4.65 -15.42 10.10
N LYS A 52 -5.43 -15.13 9.06
CA LYS A 52 -4.88 -14.58 7.82
C LYS A 52 -5.30 -13.14 7.64
N VAL A 53 -4.35 -12.32 7.21
CA VAL A 53 -4.63 -10.92 6.86
C VAL A 53 -4.65 -10.84 5.34
N THR A 54 -5.83 -10.55 4.79
CA THR A 54 -5.99 -10.46 3.35
C THR A 54 -6.54 -9.10 2.99
N ALA A 55 -6.40 -8.72 1.74
CA ALA A 55 -6.96 -7.47 1.25
C ALA A 55 -7.49 -7.67 -0.16
N LYS A 56 -8.57 -6.95 -0.45
CA LYS A 56 -9.04 -6.89 -1.83
C LYS A 56 -8.20 -5.84 -2.51
N CYS A 57 -7.36 -6.28 -3.42
CA CYS A 57 -6.37 -5.42 -4.06
C CYS A 57 -6.66 -5.23 -5.53
N PHE A 58 -6.18 -4.10 -6.04
CA PHE A 58 -6.09 -3.91 -7.48
C PHE A 58 -4.63 -4.12 -7.88
N ASP A 59 -4.40 -4.95 -8.89
CA ASP A 59 -3.08 -5.08 -9.48
C ASP A 59 -2.94 -3.91 -10.46
N LEU A 60 -2.06 -2.98 -10.14
CA LEU A 60 -1.93 -1.75 -10.91
C LEU A 60 -0.60 -1.67 -11.63
N THR A 61 -0.64 -1.03 -12.80
CA THR A 61 0.57 -0.55 -13.46
C THR A 61 0.53 0.96 -13.45
N PHE A 62 1.59 1.58 -12.99
CA PHE A 62 1.67 3.03 -12.91
C PHE A 62 2.45 3.59 -14.10
N PHE A 63 2.09 4.79 -14.51
CA PHE A 63 2.72 5.47 -15.64
C PHE A 63 3.14 6.89 -15.24
N LYS A 64 4.06 7.45 -15.99
CA LYS A 64 4.49 8.82 -15.73
C LYS A 64 3.50 9.87 -16.20
N ASN A 65 2.46 9.46 -16.92
CA ASN A 65 1.49 10.39 -17.46
C ASN A 65 0.61 10.95 -16.34
N LYS A 66 0.59 12.27 -16.18
CA LYS A 66 -0.15 12.87 -15.08
C LYS A 66 -1.65 12.77 -15.21
N LYS A 67 -2.17 12.64 -16.42
CA LYS A 67 -3.60 12.50 -16.61
C LYS A 67 -4.07 11.07 -16.46
N LYS A 68 -3.28 10.14 -16.95
CA LYS A 68 -3.60 8.74 -16.81
C LYS A 68 -2.40 8.06 -16.19
N PHE A 69 -2.34 8.08 -14.86
CA PHE A 69 -1.16 7.63 -14.17
C PHE A 69 -1.21 6.18 -13.72
N TYR A 70 -2.34 5.51 -13.91
CA TYR A 70 -2.43 4.09 -13.55
C TYR A 70 -3.40 3.34 -14.45
N LYS A 71 -3.22 2.03 -14.47
CA LYS A 71 -4.09 1.11 -15.17
C LYS A 71 -4.39 -0.03 -14.23
N ILE A 72 -5.67 -0.43 -14.13
CA ILE A 72 -6.05 -1.58 -13.34
C ILE A 72 -5.96 -2.81 -14.21
N ASN A 73 -5.08 -3.74 -13.83
CA ASN A 73 -4.92 -4.98 -14.59
C ASN A 73 -5.95 -6.01 -14.16
N LYS A 74 -6.17 -6.13 -12.84
CA LYS A 74 -7.17 -7.06 -12.33
C LYS A 74 -7.41 -6.74 -10.86
N LYS A 75 -8.46 -7.33 -10.32
CA LYS A 75 -8.82 -7.22 -8.91
C LYS A 75 -8.67 -8.60 -8.31
N LEU A 76 -8.11 -8.70 -7.11
CA LEU A 76 -7.89 -10.00 -6.49
C LEU A 76 -7.87 -9.89 -4.97
N ASP A 77 -8.10 -11.02 -4.32
CA ASP A 77 -7.89 -11.12 -2.89
C ASP A 77 -6.45 -11.58 -2.69
N PHE A 78 -5.72 -10.88 -1.85
CA PHE A 78 -4.30 -11.15 -1.69
C PHE A 78 -3.95 -11.37 -0.23
N ASN A 79 -3.20 -12.43 0.06
CA ASN A 79 -2.72 -12.70 1.41
C ASN A 79 -1.48 -11.85 1.62
N LEU A 80 -1.57 -10.87 2.52
CA LEU A 80 -0.54 -9.85 2.66
C LEU A 80 0.80 -10.36 3.14
N ILE A 81 0.87 -11.52 3.77
CA ILE A 81 2.19 -12.02 4.15
C ILE A 81 3.02 -12.43 2.94
N LYS A 82 2.40 -12.51 1.76
CA LYS A 82 3.15 -12.81 0.54
C LYS A 82 3.77 -11.58 -0.09
N ALA A 83 3.46 -10.40 0.41
CA ALA A 83 4.09 -9.18 -0.08
C ALA A 83 5.52 -9.10 0.44
N LYS A 84 6.40 -8.54 -0.34
CA LYS A 84 7.74 -8.29 0.12
C LYS A 84 7.78 -7.06 1.03
N ILE A 85 6.99 -6.05 0.67
CA ILE A 85 6.88 -4.81 1.44
C ILE A 85 5.44 -4.35 1.42
N ILE A 86 4.96 -3.85 2.54
CA ILE A 86 3.66 -3.18 2.62
C ILE A 86 3.95 -1.70 2.93
N LEU A 87 3.43 -0.82 2.09
CA LEU A 87 3.66 0.60 2.22
C LEU A 87 2.36 1.27 2.63
N ILE A 88 2.35 1.97 3.75
CA ILE A 88 1.17 2.66 4.24
C ILE A 88 1.27 4.13 3.87
N ARG A 89 0.38 4.60 3.01
CA ARG A 89 0.44 5.95 2.46
C ARG A 89 -0.80 6.79 2.73
N ASN A 90 -1.64 6.38 3.66
CA ASN A 90 -2.81 7.17 4.01
C ASN A 90 -2.41 8.48 4.66
N GLU A 91 -3.21 9.52 4.42
CA GLU A 91 -2.95 10.83 4.99
C GLU A 91 -4.04 11.22 5.96
N PRO A 92 -3.72 12.07 6.96
CA PRO A 92 -4.75 12.53 7.88
C PRO A 92 -5.81 13.35 7.14
N PRO A 93 -7.00 13.47 7.67
CA PRO A 93 -7.41 12.87 8.94
C PRO A 93 -7.62 11.37 8.80
N PHE A 94 -7.29 10.64 9.87
CA PHE A 94 -7.43 9.18 9.85
C PHE A 94 -8.79 8.82 10.42
N ASP A 95 -9.55 8.06 9.65
CA ASP A 95 -10.87 7.63 10.08
C ASP A 95 -10.79 6.29 10.81
N GLN A 96 -11.95 5.78 11.22
CA GLN A 96 -11.99 4.53 11.95
C GLN A 96 -11.50 3.35 11.11
N GLN A 97 -11.74 3.40 9.81
CA GLN A 97 -11.26 2.34 8.93
C GLN A 97 -9.73 2.26 8.93
N TYR A 98 -9.09 3.43 8.89
CA TYR A 98 -7.64 3.46 8.95
C TYR A 98 -7.14 2.92 10.29
N ILE A 99 -7.76 3.33 11.40
CA ILE A 99 -7.35 2.89 12.73
C ILE A 99 -7.51 1.38 12.85
N ASN A 100 -8.62 0.84 12.35
CA ASN A 100 -8.83 -0.60 12.38
C ASN A 100 -7.76 -1.32 11.57
N SER A 101 -7.36 -0.75 10.45
CA SER A 101 -6.36 -1.38 9.61
C SER A 101 -5.01 -1.50 10.32
N THR A 102 -4.67 -0.53 11.18
CA THR A 102 -3.40 -0.60 11.89
C THR A 102 -3.36 -1.79 12.84
N PHE A 103 -4.49 -2.08 13.50
CA PHE A 103 -4.55 -3.24 14.39
C PHE A 103 -4.46 -4.54 13.61
N ILE A 104 -5.13 -4.61 12.47
CA ILE A 104 -5.09 -5.80 11.64
C ILE A 104 -3.67 -6.07 11.15
N LEU A 105 -3.00 -5.03 10.67
CA LEU A 105 -1.66 -5.20 10.13
C LEU A 105 -0.63 -5.59 11.19
N GLU A 106 -0.89 -5.25 12.45
CA GLU A 106 0.02 -5.67 13.50
C GLU A 106 0.18 -7.18 13.59
N HIS A 107 -0.84 -7.91 13.19
CA HIS A 107 -0.78 -9.38 13.23
C HIS A 107 0.31 -9.94 12.33
N ILE A 108 0.73 -9.20 11.31
CA ILE A 108 1.75 -9.68 10.38
C ILE A 108 3.00 -8.81 10.38
N ALA A 109 3.10 -7.86 11.29
CA ALA A 109 4.19 -6.90 11.28
C ALA A 109 5.57 -7.55 11.44
N LYS A 110 5.61 -8.73 12.07
CA LYS A 110 6.89 -9.44 12.23
C LYS A 110 7.23 -10.31 11.03
N LYS A 111 6.27 -10.56 10.16
CA LYS A 111 6.47 -11.44 9.01
C LYS A 111 6.71 -10.70 7.72
N VAL A 112 6.29 -9.44 7.64
CA VAL A 112 6.40 -8.64 6.43
C VAL A 112 6.91 -7.27 6.81
N LYS A 113 7.76 -6.71 5.99
CA LYS A 113 8.25 -5.36 6.25
C LYS A 113 7.15 -4.37 5.94
N ILE A 114 6.76 -3.56 6.93
CA ILE A 114 5.73 -2.55 6.79
C ILE A 114 6.36 -1.18 6.98
N ILE A 115 6.20 -0.32 5.98
CA ILE A 115 6.75 1.02 6.03
C ILE A 115 5.60 2.00 6.06
N LYS A 116 5.56 2.84 7.10
CA LYS A 116 4.53 3.83 7.22
C LYS A 116 5.04 5.17 6.74
N ARG A 117 4.14 5.97 6.18
CA ARG A 117 4.49 7.31 5.83
C ARG A 117 4.88 8.05 7.10
N SER A 118 6.06 8.63 7.09
CA SER A 118 6.55 9.35 8.22
C SER A 118 6.01 10.76 8.24
N ASN A 119 5.56 11.19 9.40
CA ASN A 119 5.24 12.57 9.62
C ASN A 119 6.48 13.15 10.28
N SER A 120 7.48 13.32 9.51
CA SER A 120 8.81 13.38 9.97
C SER A 120 9.11 14.36 11.02
N ARG A 121 8.56 15.53 10.97
CA ARG A 121 8.94 16.43 11.93
C ARG A 121 8.60 16.07 13.28
N LYS A 122 7.56 15.31 13.45
CA LYS A 122 7.20 14.96 14.73
C LYS A 122 7.86 13.81 15.24
N ASN A 123 8.18 12.97 14.37
CA ASN A 123 8.64 11.69 14.79
C ASN A 123 9.91 11.64 15.38
N TRP A 124 10.63 12.57 15.09
CA TRP A 124 11.81 12.49 15.54
C TRP A 124 11.93 12.70 16.82
N ASN A 125 11.32 13.29 17.14
CA ASN A 125 11.56 13.64 18.30
C ASN A 125 11.30 12.84 19.22
N HIS A 126 11.12 12.19 19.28
CA HIS A 126 10.96 11.46 20.14
C HIS A 126 11.55 10.56 20.24
N LYS A 127 12.15 10.72 19.91
CA LYS A 127 12.60 9.86 20.00
C LYS A 127 12.70 9.47 20.53
#